data_ed93c1612a010c2f3b5e4491f0f6d707
#
_entry.id   ed93c1612a010c2f3b5e4491f0f6d707
#
_cell.length_a   1.000
_cell.length_b   1.000
_cell.length_c   1.000
_cell.angle_alpha   90.00
_cell.angle_beta   90.00
_cell.angle_gamma   90.00
#
_symmetry.space_group_name_H-M   'P 1'
#
loop_
_entity.id
_entity.type
_entity.pdbx_description
1 polymer ?
#
loop_
_entity_poly.entity_id
_entity_poly.type
_entity_poly.pdbx_seq_one_letter_code
_entity_poly.pdbx_strand_id
1 'polypeptide(L)'
;MSLPGEQRPYDDPRRPLFTVGQVAEMLEVQQAFLRRLDQQDLVSPARSDGFQRRYSKADVDRVSEICGLIGEGLTLAGVRRVLELQAEVAGLRAEVSALRAAARRRAQI
;
A
#
# COMPACT_ATOMS: atom_id res chain seq x y z
N MET A 1 2.88 -29.15 2.16
CA MET A 1 2.71 -28.31 3.36
C MET A 1 3.87 -27.35 3.48
N SER A 2 3.61 -26.05 3.65
CA SER A 2 4.67 -25.05 3.77
C SER A 2 5.33 -25.11 5.14
N LEU A 3 6.65 -24.98 5.19
CA LEU A 3 7.38 -24.91 6.45
C LEU A 3 7.09 -23.55 7.11
N PRO A 4 7.12 -23.46 8.46
CA PRO A 4 6.99 -22.19 9.15
C PRO A 4 8.04 -21.19 8.66
N GLY A 5 7.60 -19.98 8.31
CA GLY A 5 8.47 -18.93 7.78
C GLY A 5 8.73 -18.99 6.29
N GLU A 6 8.28 -20.02 5.60
CA GLU A 6 8.40 -20.13 4.15
C GLU A 6 7.27 -19.35 3.49
N GLN A 7 7.63 -18.31 2.72
CA GLN A 7 6.67 -17.54 1.94
C GLN A 7 6.58 -18.10 0.53
N ARG A 8 5.37 -18.38 0.08
CA ARG A 8 5.11 -18.70 -1.31
C ARG A 8 5.18 -17.43 -2.15
N PRO A 9 5.65 -17.49 -3.41
CA PRO A 9 5.74 -16.29 -4.25
C PRO A 9 4.44 -15.50 -4.36
N TYR A 10 3.27 -16.17 -4.38
CA TYR A 10 1.97 -15.50 -4.44
C TYR A 10 1.51 -14.93 -3.10
N ASP A 11 2.19 -15.24 -1.99
CA ASP A 11 1.89 -14.70 -0.67
C ASP A 11 2.59 -13.36 -0.42
N ASP A 12 3.56 -12.98 -1.29
CA ASP A 12 4.24 -11.70 -1.18
C ASP A 12 3.29 -10.58 -1.59
N PRO A 13 2.91 -9.67 -0.64
CA PRO A 13 1.99 -8.57 -0.96
C PRO A 13 2.56 -7.55 -1.94
N ARG A 14 3.87 -7.56 -2.19
CA ARG A 14 4.54 -6.64 -3.12
C ARG A 14 4.77 -7.24 -4.49
N ARG A 15 4.42 -8.50 -4.69
CA ARG A 15 4.60 -9.14 -5.99
C ARG A 15 3.67 -8.51 -7.03
N PRO A 16 4.19 -8.07 -8.20
CA PRO A 16 3.37 -7.46 -9.25
C PRO A 16 2.59 -8.54 -10.01
N LEU A 17 1.32 -8.73 -9.65
CA LEU A 17 0.47 -9.81 -10.14
C LEU A 17 -0.62 -9.37 -11.09
N PHE A 18 -1.20 -8.18 -10.89
CA PHE A 18 -2.46 -7.80 -11.51
C PHE A 18 -2.26 -6.73 -12.59
N THR A 19 -2.98 -6.90 -13.72
CA THR A 19 -3.02 -5.86 -14.75
C THR A 19 -3.93 -4.71 -14.31
N VAL A 20 -3.82 -3.56 -14.96
CA VAL A 20 -4.71 -2.43 -14.71
C VAL A 20 -6.18 -2.81 -14.95
N GLY A 21 -6.44 -3.61 -15.98
CA GLY A 21 -7.80 -4.08 -16.28
C GLY A 21 -8.36 -4.97 -15.19
N GLN A 22 -7.53 -5.87 -14.65
CA GLN A 22 -7.94 -6.75 -13.55
C GLN A 22 -8.27 -5.95 -12.28
N VAL A 23 -7.43 -4.97 -11.92
CA VAL A 23 -7.68 -4.12 -10.75
C VAL A 23 -8.94 -3.28 -10.93
N ALA A 24 -9.12 -2.70 -12.12
CA ALA A 24 -10.32 -1.92 -12.44
C ALA A 24 -11.59 -2.74 -12.24
N GLU A 25 -11.58 -3.99 -12.71
CA GLU A 25 -12.68 -4.91 -12.57
C GLU A 25 -12.89 -5.33 -11.11
N MET A 26 -11.81 -5.70 -10.41
CA MET A 26 -11.87 -6.13 -9.01
C MET A 26 -12.47 -5.07 -8.09
N LEU A 27 -12.11 -3.81 -8.30
CA LEU A 27 -12.51 -2.69 -7.45
C LEU A 27 -13.67 -1.87 -8.02
N GLU A 28 -14.17 -2.24 -9.19
CA GLU A 28 -15.27 -1.54 -9.86
C GLU A 28 -14.94 -0.07 -10.07
N VAL A 29 -13.72 0.21 -10.55
CA VAL A 29 -13.27 1.56 -10.88
C VAL A 29 -12.84 1.60 -12.34
N GLN A 30 -12.74 2.80 -12.90
CA GLN A 30 -12.31 3.00 -14.27
C GLN A 30 -10.77 2.94 -14.34
N GLN A 31 -10.25 2.41 -15.45
CA GLN A 31 -8.80 2.38 -15.67
C GLN A 31 -8.19 3.79 -15.67
N ALA A 32 -8.92 4.78 -16.19
CA ALA A 32 -8.48 6.17 -16.18
C ALA A 32 -8.22 6.69 -14.75
N PHE A 33 -9.03 6.27 -13.80
CA PHE A 33 -8.84 6.60 -12.39
C PHE A 33 -7.52 6.02 -11.86
N LEU A 34 -7.24 4.75 -12.17
CA LEU A 34 -6.00 4.09 -11.76
C LEU A 34 -4.77 4.79 -12.36
N ARG A 35 -4.83 5.18 -13.63
CA ARG A 35 -3.76 5.94 -14.28
C ARG A 35 -3.54 7.30 -13.63
N ARG A 36 -4.63 7.95 -13.21
CA ARG A 36 -4.57 9.22 -12.51
C ARG A 36 -3.86 9.08 -11.16
N LEU A 37 -4.15 8.02 -10.41
CA LEU A 37 -3.45 7.73 -9.16
C LEU A 37 -1.95 7.52 -9.39
N ASP A 38 -1.58 6.82 -10.46
CA ASP A 38 -0.19 6.60 -10.84
C ASP A 38 0.49 7.94 -11.21
N GLN A 39 -0.17 8.76 -12.03
CA GLN A 39 0.35 10.08 -12.42
C GLN A 39 0.58 11.01 -11.22
N GLN A 40 -0.21 10.86 -10.17
CA GLN A 40 -0.08 11.67 -8.96
C GLN A 40 0.74 11.00 -7.87
N ASP A 41 1.41 9.89 -8.19
CA ASP A 41 2.26 9.14 -7.26
C ASP A 41 1.54 8.68 -5.99
N LEU A 42 0.22 8.47 -6.08
CA LEU A 42 -0.56 7.93 -4.98
C LEU A 42 -0.48 6.41 -4.92
N VAL A 43 -0.51 5.76 -6.08
CA VAL A 43 -0.25 4.33 -6.24
C VAL A 43 0.63 4.16 -7.47
N SER A 44 1.85 3.69 -7.28
CA SER A 44 2.84 3.56 -8.34
C SER A 44 3.15 2.09 -8.59
N PRO A 45 2.37 1.42 -9.47
CA PRO A 45 2.58 0.01 -9.75
C PRO A 45 3.89 -0.23 -10.48
N ALA A 46 4.45 -1.43 -10.34
CA ALA A 46 5.61 -1.83 -11.09
C ALA A 46 5.30 -1.86 -12.59
N ARG A 47 6.33 -1.79 -13.42
CA ARG A 47 6.20 -1.93 -14.87
C ARG A 47 6.72 -3.30 -15.30
N SER A 48 5.99 -3.97 -16.17
CA SER A 48 6.47 -5.19 -16.82
C SER A 48 7.53 -4.83 -17.88
N ASP A 49 8.15 -5.86 -18.49
CA ASP A 49 9.13 -5.67 -19.55
C ASP A 49 8.57 -4.87 -20.74
N GLY A 50 7.25 -4.93 -20.99
CA GLY A 50 6.56 -4.12 -21.99
C GLY A 50 6.08 -2.77 -21.47
N PHE A 51 6.58 -2.30 -20.34
CA PHE A 51 6.20 -1.04 -19.68
C PHE A 51 4.73 -0.99 -19.26
N GLN A 52 4.06 -2.13 -19.16
CA GLN A 52 2.68 -2.18 -18.67
C GLN A 52 2.65 -2.21 -17.16
N ARG A 53 1.63 -1.55 -16.58
CA ARG A 53 1.41 -1.51 -15.14
C ARG A 53 1.10 -2.90 -14.60
N ARG A 54 1.75 -3.25 -13.48
CA ARG A 54 1.49 -4.48 -12.73
C ARG A 54 1.31 -4.13 -11.27
N TYR A 55 0.13 -4.37 -10.75
CA TYR A 55 -0.27 -4.03 -9.39
C TYR A 55 0.00 -5.21 -8.47
N SER A 56 0.59 -4.95 -7.33
CA SER A 56 0.71 -5.92 -6.24
C SER A 56 -0.59 -5.94 -5.42
N LYS A 57 -0.72 -6.92 -4.53
CA LYS A 57 -1.82 -6.94 -3.57
C LYS A 57 -1.80 -5.69 -2.70
N ALA A 58 -0.62 -5.25 -2.25
CA ALA A 58 -0.48 -4.03 -1.48
C ALA A 58 -0.98 -2.81 -2.26
N ASP A 59 -0.71 -2.75 -3.57
CA ASP A 59 -1.21 -1.68 -4.43
C ASP A 59 -2.74 -1.71 -4.51
N VAL A 60 -3.33 -2.90 -4.67
CA VAL A 60 -4.79 -3.07 -4.70
C VAL A 60 -5.42 -2.60 -3.39
N ASP A 61 -4.84 -2.97 -2.26
CA ASP A 61 -5.31 -2.54 -0.94
C ASP A 61 -5.23 -1.01 -0.80
N ARG A 62 -4.16 -0.41 -1.32
CA ARG A 62 -3.98 1.04 -1.32
C ARG A 62 -5.06 1.74 -2.16
N VAL A 63 -5.34 1.22 -3.35
CA VAL A 63 -6.42 1.77 -4.20
C VAL A 63 -7.76 1.68 -3.48
N SER A 64 -8.04 0.54 -2.84
CA SER A 64 -9.27 0.33 -2.09
C SER A 64 -9.40 1.36 -0.94
N GLU A 65 -8.32 1.60 -0.21
CA GLU A 65 -8.27 2.62 0.85
C GLU A 65 -8.56 4.02 0.29
N ILE A 66 -7.95 4.37 -0.84
CA ILE A 66 -8.17 5.66 -1.51
C ILE A 66 -9.63 5.80 -1.91
N CYS A 67 -10.23 4.76 -2.47
CA CYS A 67 -11.65 4.76 -2.83
C CYS A 67 -12.54 5.02 -1.60
N GLY A 68 -12.20 4.41 -0.47
CA GLY A 68 -12.92 4.64 0.79
C GLY A 68 -12.85 6.09 1.24
N LEU A 69 -11.68 6.71 1.17
CA LEU A 69 -11.49 8.12 1.53
C LEU A 69 -12.26 9.06 0.62
N ILE A 70 -12.24 8.78 -0.70
CA ILE A 70 -13.04 9.54 -1.67
C ILE A 70 -14.53 9.40 -1.36
N GLY A 71 -14.96 8.18 -1.00
CA GLY A 71 -16.35 7.92 -0.59
C GLY A 71 -16.76 8.71 0.66
N GLU A 72 -15.80 9.06 1.52
CA GLU A 72 -16.02 9.93 2.69
C GLU A 72 -16.01 11.41 2.32
N GLY A 73 -15.80 11.75 1.06
CA GLY A 73 -15.85 13.13 0.59
C GLY A 73 -14.50 13.81 0.40
N LEU A 74 -13.39 13.10 0.56
CA LEU A 74 -12.07 13.70 0.37
C LEU A 74 -11.77 13.92 -1.12
N THR A 75 -11.06 15.00 -1.42
CA THR A 75 -10.44 15.21 -2.73
C THR A 75 -9.14 14.40 -2.80
N LEU A 76 -8.57 14.23 -4.01
CA LEU A 76 -7.27 13.57 -4.14
C LEU A 76 -6.16 14.29 -3.37
N ALA A 77 -6.21 15.62 -3.29
CA ALA A 77 -5.28 16.39 -2.46
C ALA A 77 -5.42 16.03 -0.98
N GLY A 78 -6.65 15.89 -0.50
CA GLY A 78 -6.93 15.45 0.87
C GLY A 78 -6.49 14.02 1.12
N VAL A 79 -6.72 13.14 0.15
CA VAL A 79 -6.26 11.74 0.21
C VAL A 79 -4.75 11.69 0.38
N ARG A 80 -4.02 12.45 -0.44
CA ARG A 80 -2.54 12.53 -0.34
C ARG A 80 -2.12 12.92 1.07
N ARG A 81 -2.75 13.94 1.64
CA ARG A 81 -2.41 14.41 2.98
C ARG A 81 -2.68 13.35 4.05
N VAL A 82 -3.80 12.64 3.94
CA VAL A 82 -4.12 11.55 4.86
C VAL A 82 -3.07 10.45 4.77
N LEU A 83 -2.68 10.04 3.57
CA LEU A 83 -1.67 8.99 3.38
C LEU A 83 -0.30 9.41 3.91
N GLU A 84 0.09 10.66 3.71
CA GLU A 84 1.34 11.21 4.27
C GLU A 84 1.31 11.17 5.80
N LEU A 85 0.20 11.59 6.41
CA LEU A 85 0.05 11.58 7.86
C LEU A 85 0.01 10.17 8.43
N GLN A 86 -0.61 9.23 7.74
CA GLN A 86 -0.61 7.81 8.14
C GLN A 86 0.81 7.26 8.15
N ALA A 87 1.62 7.57 7.13
CA ALA A 87 3.02 7.13 7.08
C ALA A 87 3.83 7.75 8.22
N GLU A 88 3.61 9.03 8.51
CA GLU A 88 4.26 9.73 9.62
C GLU A 88 3.88 9.11 10.97
N VAL A 89 2.58 8.86 11.18
CA VAL A 89 2.10 8.19 12.39
C VAL A 89 2.72 6.81 12.55
N ALA A 90 2.74 6.01 11.48
CA ALA A 90 3.36 4.68 11.52
C ALA A 90 4.84 4.75 11.90
N GLY A 91 5.58 5.71 11.34
CA GLY A 91 6.97 5.94 11.68
C GLY A 91 7.18 6.32 13.14
N LEU A 92 6.36 7.23 13.65
CA LEU A 92 6.43 7.66 15.05
C LEU A 92 6.07 6.53 16.01
N ARG A 93 5.07 5.72 15.68
CA ARG A 93 4.70 4.55 16.49
C ARG A 93 5.82 3.53 16.55
N ALA A 94 6.50 3.28 15.43
CA ALA A 94 7.64 2.37 15.38
C ALA A 94 8.79 2.90 16.24
N GLU A 95 9.06 4.21 16.18
CA GLU A 95 10.08 4.86 17.00
C GLU A 95 9.77 4.75 18.49
N VAL A 96 8.52 5.05 18.87
CA VAL A 96 8.07 4.91 20.26
C VAL A 96 8.23 3.46 20.73
N SER A 97 7.81 2.50 19.92
CA SER A 97 7.93 1.07 20.24
C SER A 97 9.38 0.67 20.47
N ALA A 98 10.31 1.15 19.62
CA ALA A 98 11.73 0.85 19.75
C ALA A 98 12.32 1.47 21.05
N LEU A 99 11.94 2.72 21.36
CA LEU A 99 12.38 3.40 22.57
C LEU A 99 11.89 2.71 23.84
N ARG A 100 10.63 2.26 23.84
CA ARG A 100 10.06 1.50 24.95
C ARG A 100 10.75 0.16 25.13
N ALA A 101 11.07 -0.55 24.05
CA ALA A 101 11.79 -1.82 24.10
C ALA A 101 13.21 -1.61 24.67
N ALA A 102 13.91 -0.56 24.24
CA ALA A 102 15.23 -0.21 24.76
C ALA A 102 15.18 0.12 26.26
N ALA A 103 14.15 0.87 26.68
CA ALA A 103 13.97 1.21 28.09
C ALA A 103 13.74 -0.05 28.94
N ARG A 104 12.91 -0.99 28.45
CA ARG A 104 12.68 -2.26 29.14
C ARG A 104 13.97 -3.07 29.27
N ARG A 105 14.81 -3.13 28.23
CA ARG A 105 16.08 -3.84 28.28
C ARG A 105 17.03 -3.23 29.31
N ARG A 106 17.11 -1.89 29.36
CA ARG A 106 17.94 -1.21 30.37
C ARG A 106 17.45 -1.47 31.78
N ALA A 107 16.14 -1.55 31.99
CA ALA A 107 15.56 -1.80 33.31
C ALA A 107 15.82 -3.22 33.84
N GLN A 108 16.18 -4.15 32.97
CA GLN A 108 16.45 -5.56 33.33
C GLN A 108 17.91 -5.84 33.68
N ILE A 109 18.79 -4.87 33.60
CA ILE A 109 20.22 -5.04 33.91
C ILE A 109 20.49 -4.94 35.42
#